data_14ab3c4d7218140bb9fbe240309e5331
#
_entry.id   14ab3c4d7218140bb9fbe240309e5331
#
_cell.length_a   1.000
_cell.length_b   1.000
_cell.length_c   1.000
_cell.angle_alpha   90.00
_cell.angle_beta   90.00
_cell.angle_gamma   90.00
#
_symmetry.space_group_name_H-M   'P 1'
#
loop_
_entity.id
_entity.type
_entity.pdbx_description
1 polymer ?
#
loop_
_entity_poly.entity_id
_entity_poly.type
_entity_poly.pdbx_seq_one_letter_code
_entity_poly.pdbx_strand_id
1 'polypeptide(L)'
;MLAVLLITFPFFALVLCGYLATRAGLLPLAAIPGLNAFVLFFALPALLYRFGAQTPIGQLLDPAVAGVYALCGLLMVAATVWLTRGPRTNWNDAAFGALVAAFPNSGFMGVPMLVAVLGAQAAGPVIVTIAVDMVVTTSVCVALSRLDSAGTHGVAVALRKALRGMASNPMPWAIALGAVASALQWTLPGPVDKTVAMLADAASPVALFTIGAVLARSQMNQHEQVLARDYVPIALAKLLAHPLLVWLAGQAAIALGAPLSPLALTVLVLLAALPSASNVSLLAERFGAHNGRIARIILVSTALAFFSFSAAVALLI
;
A
#
# COMPACT_ATOMS: atom_id res chain seq x y z
N MET A 1 16.68 -9.19 16.72
CA MET A 1 17.10 -9.17 15.29
C MET A 1 16.91 -10.50 14.58
N LEU A 2 17.52 -11.63 15.02
CA LEU A 2 17.36 -12.91 14.31
C LEU A 2 15.90 -13.38 14.24
N ALA A 3 15.16 -13.33 15.35
CA ALA A 3 13.74 -13.70 15.39
C ALA A 3 12.89 -12.85 14.41
N VAL A 4 13.14 -11.55 14.33
CA VAL A 4 12.46 -10.66 13.41
C VAL A 4 12.77 -11.03 11.95
N LEU A 5 14.05 -11.29 11.62
CA LEU A 5 14.46 -11.72 10.28
C LEU A 5 13.79 -13.05 9.90
N LEU A 6 13.66 -13.99 10.82
CA LEU A 6 12.98 -15.27 10.57
C LEU A 6 11.48 -15.08 10.25
N ILE A 7 10.82 -14.13 10.90
CA ILE A 7 9.40 -13.81 10.64
C ILE A 7 9.24 -13.07 9.30
N THR A 8 10.14 -12.14 8.98
CA THR A 8 10.03 -11.31 7.77
C THR A 8 10.57 -11.99 6.51
N PHE A 9 11.55 -12.89 6.66
CA PHE A 9 12.22 -13.58 5.57
C PHE A 9 11.26 -14.28 4.57
N PRO A 10 10.23 -15.04 5.00
CA PRO A 10 9.34 -15.72 4.06
C PRO A 10 8.62 -14.76 3.10
N PHE A 11 8.26 -13.57 3.58
CA PHE A 11 7.58 -12.56 2.76
C PHE A 11 8.49 -12.03 1.65
N PHE A 12 9.73 -11.68 1.99
CA PHE A 12 10.69 -11.20 0.99
C PHE A 12 11.24 -12.33 0.11
N ALA A 13 11.34 -13.55 0.63
CA ALA A 13 11.71 -14.72 -0.14
C ALA A 13 10.68 -15.00 -1.26
N LEU A 14 9.38 -14.88 -0.98
CA LEU A 14 8.33 -15.01 -1.99
C LEU A 14 8.44 -13.93 -3.08
N VAL A 15 8.74 -12.69 -2.70
CA VAL A 15 9.01 -11.61 -3.70
C VAL A 15 10.21 -11.99 -4.56
N LEU A 16 11.30 -12.47 -3.94
CA LEU A 16 12.50 -12.90 -4.67
C LEU A 16 12.20 -14.08 -5.58
N CYS A 17 11.44 -15.08 -5.13
CA CYS A 17 11.01 -16.21 -5.95
C CYS A 17 10.25 -15.76 -7.20
N GLY A 18 9.27 -14.86 -7.06
CA GLY A 18 8.53 -14.31 -8.20
C GLY A 18 9.41 -13.54 -9.17
N TYR A 19 10.37 -12.77 -8.64
CA TYR A 19 11.34 -12.04 -9.43
C TYR A 19 12.23 -12.98 -10.23
N LEU A 20 12.82 -13.99 -9.58
CA LEU A 20 13.71 -14.95 -10.22
C LEU A 20 12.99 -15.85 -11.23
N ALA A 21 11.78 -16.33 -10.90
CA ALA A 21 10.96 -17.12 -11.80
C ALA A 21 10.65 -16.39 -13.13
N THR A 22 10.36 -15.09 -13.04
CA THR A 22 10.11 -14.25 -14.21
C THR A 22 11.40 -13.99 -15.00
N ARG A 23 12.51 -13.69 -14.31
CA ARG A 23 13.82 -13.48 -14.95
C ARG A 23 14.34 -14.74 -15.66
N ALA A 24 14.08 -15.91 -15.09
CA ALA A 24 14.43 -17.20 -15.66
C ALA A 24 13.47 -17.68 -16.78
N GLY A 25 12.40 -16.93 -17.08
CA GLY A 25 11.42 -17.33 -18.09
C GLY A 25 10.47 -18.45 -17.66
N LEU A 26 10.53 -18.90 -16.40
CA LEU A 26 9.60 -19.90 -15.85
C LEU A 26 8.18 -19.35 -15.74
N LEU A 27 8.03 -18.06 -15.46
CA LEU A 27 6.75 -17.35 -15.50
C LEU A 27 6.72 -16.47 -16.75
N PRO A 28 5.85 -16.76 -17.75
CA PRO A 28 5.65 -15.91 -18.91
C PRO A 28 5.19 -14.51 -18.52
N LEU A 29 5.71 -13.46 -19.16
CA LEU A 29 5.31 -12.06 -18.86
C LEU A 29 3.80 -11.83 -19.05
N ALA A 30 3.17 -12.55 -19.99
CA ALA A 30 1.72 -12.50 -20.23
C ALA A 30 0.87 -13.07 -19.07
N ALA A 31 1.45 -13.91 -18.20
CA ALA A 31 0.73 -14.47 -17.06
C ALA A 31 0.63 -13.48 -15.86
N ILE A 32 1.52 -12.49 -15.79
CA ILE A 32 1.59 -11.55 -14.67
C ILE A 32 0.29 -10.74 -14.48
N PRO A 33 -0.37 -10.22 -15.54
CA PRO A 33 -1.67 -9.55 -15.39
C PRO A 33 -2.75 -10.46 -14.82
N GLY A 34 -2.75 -11.75 -15.18
CA GLY A 34 -3.70 -12.74 -14.66
C GLY A 34 -3.51 -12.98 -13.16
N LEU A 35 -2.27 -13.17 -12.70
CA LEU A 35 -1.95 -13.27 -11.27
C LEU A 35 -2.37 -12.02 -10.50
N ASN A 36 -2.07 -10.84 -11.05
CA ASN A 36 -2.46 -9.57 -10.43
C ASN A 36 -3.99 -9.43 -10.36
N ALA A 37 -4.72 -9.82 -11.40
CA ALA A 37 -6.19 -9.83 -11.41
C ALA A 37 -6.76 -10.80 -10.36
N PHE A 38 -6.21 -12.01 -10.24
CA PHE A 38 -6.60 -12.96 -9.21
C PHE A 38 -6.44 -12.38 -7.81
N VAL A 39 -5.30 -11.76 -7.53
CA VAL A 39 -5.04 -11.15 -6.22
C VAL A 39 -6.02 -10.00 -5.95
N LEU A 40 -6.18 -9.06 -6.90
CA LEU A 40 -6.97 -7.85 -6.72
C LEU A 40 -8.48 -8.09 -6.64
N PHE A 41 -9.00 -9.05 -7.40
CA PHE A 41 -10.45 -9.24 -7.54
C PHE A 41 -11.00 -10.41 -6.74
N PHE A 42 -10.15 -11.33 -6.27
CA PHE A 42 -10.59 -12.52 -5.53
C PHE A 42 -9.90 -12.67 -4.19
N ALA A 43 -8.58 -12.79 -4.16
CA ALA A 43 -7.85 -13.15 -2.96
C ALA A 43 -7.82 -12.04 -1.90
N LEU A 44 -7.45 -10.81 -2.27
CA LEU A 44 -7.44 -9.66 -1.34
C LEU A 44 -8.84 -9.28 -0.85
N PRO A 45 -9.88 -9.20 -1.69
CA PRO A 45 -11.24 -8.98 -1.18
C PRO A 45 -11.66 -10.03 -0.16
N ALA A 46 -11.38 -11.31 -0.40
CA ALA A 46 -11.68 -12.37 0.57
C ALA A 46 -10.91 -12.18 1.90
N LEU A 47 -9.63 -11.81 1.82
CA LEU A 47 -8.80 -11.53 2.99
C LEU A 47 -9.32 -10.33 3.79
N LEU A 48 -9.65 -9.22 3.10
CA LEU A 48 -10.15 -8.00 3.73
C LEU A 48 -11.55 -8.20 4.33
N TYR A 49 -12.43 -8.94 3.65
CA TYR A 49 -13.71 -9.34 4.21
C TYR A 49 -13.53 -10.14 5.50
N ARG A 50 -12.71 -11.20 5.46
CA ARG A 50 -12.46 -12.09 6.61
C ARG A 50 -11.94 -11.30 7.82
N PHE A 51 -10.93 -10.48 7.65
CA PHE A 51 -10.40 -9.65 8.74
C PHE A 51 -11.41 -8.59 9.18
N GLY A 52 -12.12 -7.94 8.25
CA GLY A 52 -13.17 -6.98 8.56
C GLY A 52 -14.30 -7.61 9.39
N ALA A 53 -14.75 -8.81 9.03
CA ALA A 53 -15.79 -9.53 9.75
C ALA A 53 -15.35 -9.99 11.16
N GLN A 54 -14.06 -10.25 11.36
CA GLN A 54 -13.49 -10.67 12.64
C GLN A 54 -13.03 -9.50 13.53
N THR A 55 -12.97 -8.29 13.00
CA THR A 55 -12.51 -7.09 13.73
C THR A 55 -13.70 -6.33 14.28
N PRO A 56 -13.71 -5.93 15.59
CA PRO A 56 -14.76 -5.12 16.15
C PRO A 56 -14.96 -3.81 15.38
N ILE A 57 -16.22 -3.44 15.11
CA ILE A 57 -16.57 -2.27 14.29
C ILE A 57 -15.94 -0.96 14.80
N GLY A 58 -15.78 -0.80 16.11
CA GLY A 58 -15.12 0.37 16.70
C GLY A 58 -13.64 0.50 16.32
N GLN A 59 -12.95 -0.60 16.03
CA GLN A 59 -11.57 -0.58 15.54
C GLN A 59 -11.48 -0.31 14.03
N LEU A 60 -12.53 -0.68 13.28
CA LEU A 60 -12.61 -0.40 11.83
C LEU A 60 -12.98 1.05 11.54
N LEU A 61 -13.60 1.74 12.48
CA LEU A 61 -14.03 3.14 12.38
C LEU A 61 -13.25 4.06 13.32
N ASP A 62 -12.01 3.72 13.67
CA ASP A 62 -11.20 4.51 14.59
C ASP A 62 -10.77 5.85 13.95
N PRO A 63 -11.34 7.00 14.37
CA PRO A 63 -11.05 8.30 13.78
C PRO A 63 -9.65 8.82 14.14
N ALA A 64 -9.07 8.39 15.26
CA ALA A 64 -7.73 8.80 15.66
C ALA A 64 -6.67 8.13 14.74
N VAL A 65 -6.84 6.84 14.47
CA VAL A 65 -6.02 6.10 13.49
C VAL A 65 -6.14 6.75 12.11
N ALA A 66 -7.38 6.95 11.64
CA ALA A 66 -7.64 7.53 10.31
C ALA A 66 -7.06 8.95 10.18
N GLY A 67 -7.28 9.81 11.20
CA GLY A 67 -6.86 11.20 11.20
C GLY A 67 -5.35 11.36 11.22
N VAL A 68 -4.65 10.67 12.12
CA VAL A 68 -3.18 10.71 12.21
C VAL A 68 -2.55 10.19 10.92
N TYR A 69 -3.04 9.06 10.41
CA TYR A 69 -2.49 8.48 9.19
C TYR A 69 -2.75 9.35 7.95
N ALA A 70 -3.98 9.89 7.80
CA ALA A 70 -4.32 10.79 6.70
C ALA A 70 -3.45 12.06 6.74
N LEU A 71 -3.27 12.67 7.92
CA LEU A 71 -2.40 13.83 8.09
C LEU A 71 -0.97 13.54 7.62
N CYS A 72 -0.39 12.42 8.07
CA CYS A 72 0.96 12.02 7.70
C CYS A 72 1.09 11.75 6.19
N GLY A 73 0.11 11.05 5.60
CA GLY A 73 0.04 10.80 4.16
C GLY A 73 -0.01 12.10 3.35
N LEU A 74 -0.85 13.05 3.76
CA LEU A 74 -0.96 14.36 3.11
C LEU A 74 0.31 15.19 3.26
N LEU A 75 0.96 15.16 4.41
CA LEU A 75 2.26 15.83 4.62
C LEU A 75 3.35 15.21 3.75
N MET A 76 3.39 13.88 3.63
CA MET A 76 4.31 13.19 2.71
C MET A 76 4.04 13.56 1.26
N VAL A 77 2.78 13.65 0.84
CA VAL A 77 2.39 14.10 -0.50
C VAL A 77 2.86 15.53 -0.74
N ALA A 78 2.55 16.45 0.17
CA ALA A 78 2.92 17.85 0.05
C ALA A 78 4.45 18.04 -0.01
N ALA A 79 5.19 17.39 0.89
CA ALA A 79 6.65 17.44 0.92
C ALA A 79 7.27 16.86 -0.37
N THR A 80 6.78 15.71 -0.83
CA THR A 80 7.32 15.07 -2.03
C THR A 80 7.03 15.91 -3.28
N VAL A 81 5.82 16.45 -3.44
CA VAL A 81 5.49 17.35 -4.54
C VAL A 81 6.37 18.59 -4.52
N TRP A 82 6.50 19.22 -3.34
CA TRP A 82 7.32 20.43 -3.19
C TRP A 82 8.80 20.19 -3.54
N LEU A 83 9.36 19.06 -3.12
CA LEU A 83 10.77 18.71 -3.37
C LEU A 83 11.05 18.23 -4.80
N THR A 84 10.07 17.64 -5.48
CA THR A 84 10.29 17.00 -6.77
C THR A 84 9.78 17.80 -7.96
N ARG A 85 8.80 18.70 -7.72
CA ARG A 85 8.27 19.55 -8.79
C ARG A 85 9.30 20.57 -9.24
N GLY A 86 9.49 20.68 -10.55
CA GLY A 86 10.45 21.61 -11.14
C GLY A 86 10.37 21.61 -12.67
N PRO A 87 11.30 22.26 -13.37
CA PRO A 87 11.30 22.34 -14.83
C PRO A 87 11.33 20.99 -15.56
N ARG A 88 11.79 19.94 -14.87
CA ARG A 88 11.90 18.57 -15.41
C ARG A 88 10.78 17.63 -14.97
N THR A 89 9.97 18.02 -14.01
CA THR A 89 8.93 17.18 -13.40
C THR A 89 7.62 17.96 -13.35
N ASN A 90 6.67 17.59 -14.23
CA ASN A 90 5.34 18.18 -14.28
C ASN A 90 4.49 17.77 -13.07
N TRP A 91 3.27 18.32 -12.95
CA TRP A 91 2.36 17.98 -11.85
C TRP A 91 1.97 16.50 -11.83
N ASN A 92 1.79 15.90 -13.02
CA ASN A 92 1.42 14.49 -13.12
C ASN A 92 2.51 13.60 -12.52
N ASP A 93 3.76 13.80 -12.92
CA ASP A 93 4.89 13.01 -12.44
C ASP A 93 5.21 13.29 -10.96
N ALA A 94 5.08 14.55 -10.52
CA ALA A 94 5.28 14.91 -9.12
C ALA A 94 4.20 14.27 -8.23
N ALA A 95 2.93 14.32 -8.63
CA ALA A 95 1.82 13.74 -7.88
C ALA A 95 1.90 12.21 -7.78
N PHE A 96 2.26 11.51 -8.86
CA PHE A 96 2.46 10.06 -8.79
C PHE A 96 3.75 9.67 -8.05
N GLY A 97 4.81 10.51 -8.12
CA GLY A 97 5.97 10.39 -7.25
C GLY A 97 5.62 10.55 -5.76
N ALA A 98 4.70 11.46 -5.45
CA ALA A 98 4.20 11.64 -4.08
C ALA A 98 3.28 10.48 -3.65
N LEU A 99 2.42 9.99 -4.55
CA LEU A 99 1.59 8.83 -4.26
C LEU A 99 2.44 7.60 -3.89
N VAL A 100 3.47 7.30 -4.67
CA VAL A 100 4.36 6.16 -4.39
C VAL A 100 5.20 6.37 -3.12
N ALA A 101 5.46 7.62 -2.71
CA ALA A 101 6.14 7.95 -1.47
C ALA A 101 5.24 7.83 -0.23
N ALA A 102 3.93 8.13 -0.36
CA ALA A 102 2.99 8.13 0.75
C ALA A 102 2.23 6.80 0.92
N PHE A 103 2.01 6.06 -0.17
CA PHE A 103 1.18 4.86 -0.17
C PHE A 103 2.05 3.59 0.05
N PRO A 104 2.04 2.99 1.26
CA PRO A 104 2.72 1.74 1.53
C PRO A 104 1.98 0.55 0.91
N ASN A 105 2.67 -0.57 0.77
CA ASN A 105 2.10 -1.81 0.27
C ASN A 105 1.24 -2.53 1.35
N SER A 106 0.28 -1.80 1.90
CA SER A 106 -0.56 -2.25 3.01
C SER A 106 -1.41 -3.46 2.65
N GLY A 107 -1.99 -3.49 1.43
CA GLY A 107 -2.86 -4.58 1.00
C GLY A 107 -2.12 -5.90 0.77
N PHE A 108 -1.02 -5.88 0.01
CA PHE A 108 -0.31 -7.10 -0.34
C PHE A 108 0.65 -7.59 0.75
N MET A 109 1.31 -6.66 1.46
CA MET A 109 2.30 -6.99 2.49
C MET A 109 1.82 -6.65 3.89
N GLY A 110 1.16 -5.50 4.07
CA GLY A 110 0.85 -4.96 5.39
C GLY A 110 -0.04 -5.87 6.22
N VAL A 111 -1.20 -6.26 5.71
CA VAL A 111 -2.12 -7.15 6.45
C VAL A 111 -1.42 -8.44 6.87
N PRO A 112 -0.85 -9.26 5.97
CA PRO A 112 -0.26 -10.53 6.35
C PRO A 112 0.99 -10.38 7.23
N MET A 113 1.87 -9.41 6.97
CA MET A 113 3.08 -9.20 7.76
C MET A 113 2.78 -8.71 9.17
N LEU A 114 1.90 -7.72 9.31
CA LEU A 114 1.60 -7.15 10.62
C LEU A 114 0.76 -8.10 11.48
N VAL A 115 -0.11 -8.89 10.88
CA VAL A 115 -0.80 -9.96 11.60
C VAL A 115 0.18 -11.06 12.04
N ALA A 116 1.18 -11.40 11.22
CA ALA A 116 2.20 -12.37 11.62
C ALA A 116 3.12 -11.85 12.76
N VAL A 117 3.39 -10.54 12.79
CA VAL A 117 4.30 -9.92 13.79
C VAL A 117 3.57 -9.52 15.08
N LEU A 118 2.36 -8.96 14.97
CA LEU A 118 1.62 -8.33 16.08
C LEU A 118 0.34 -9.10 16.47
N GLY A 119 -0.03 -10.13 15.70
CA GLY A 119 -1.28 -10.86 15.90
C GLY A 119 -2.48 -10.21 15.18
N ALA A 120 -3.64 -10.90 15.27
CA ALA A 120 -4.87 -10.53 14.58
C ALA A 120 -5.38 -9.11 14.92
N GLN A 121 -5.07 -8.61 16.09
CA GLN A 121 -5.43 -7.25 16.54
C GLN A 121 -4.83 -6.12 15.69
N ALA A 122 -3.78 -6.39 14.91
CA ALA A 122 -3.22 -5.43 13.96
C ALA A 122 -4.12 -5.19 12.75
N ALA A 123 -5.04 -6.10 12.42
CA ALA A 123 -5.86 -6.02 11.22
C ALA A 123 -6.73 -4.77 11.16
N GLY A 124 -7.34 -4.37 12.28
CA GLY A 124 -8.21 -3.18 12.34
C GLY A 124 -7.51 -1.91 11.86
N PRO A 125 -6.44 -1.45 12.53
CA PRO A 125 -5.68 -0.28 12.07
C PRO A 125 -5.15 -0.41 10.63
N VAL A 126 -4.72 -1.60 10.19
CA VAL A 126 -4.29 -1.81 8.79
C VAL A 126 -5.42 -1.56 7.80
N ILE A 127 -6.62 -2.06 8.08
CA ILE A 127 -7.79 -1.87 7.20
C ILE A 127 -8.16 -0.39 7.11
N VAL A 128 -8.12 0.34 8.24
CA VAL A 128 -8.36 1.80 8.27
C VAL A 128 -7.36 2.52 7.37
N THR A 129 -6.07 2.19 7.44
CA THR A 129 -5.05 2.83 6.59
C THR A 129 -5.23 2.52 5.11
N ILE A 130 -5.63 1.29 4.75
CA ILE A 130 -5.96 0.94 3.36
C ILE A 130 -7.10 1.82 2.85
N ALA A 131 -8.15 2.02 3.65
CA ALA A 131 -9.27 2.88 3.29
C ALA A 131 -8.83 4.35 3.11
N VAL A 132 -8.00 4.89 4.01
CA VAL A 132 -7.43 6.23 3.91
C VAL A 132 -6.59 6.38 2.63
N ASP A 133 -5.71 5.44 2.35
CA ASP A 133 -4.85 5.49 1.15
C ASP A 133 -5.67 5.44 -0.15
N MET A 134 -6.69 4.59 -0.20
CA MET A 134 -7.54 4.46 -1.37
C MET A 134 -8.43 5.68 -1.60
N VAL A 135 -8.96 6.27 -0.52
CA VAL A 135 -9.93 7.37 -0.61
C VAL A 135 -9.22 8.73 -0.60
N VAL A 136 -8.36 8.97 0.39
CA VAL A 136 -7.77 10.30 0.62
C VAL A 136 -6.50 10.47 -0.21
N THR A 137 -5.47 9.63 0.05
CA THR A 137 -4.14 9.79 -0.54
C THR A 137 -4.21 9.70 -2.08
N THR A 138 -4.90 8.68 -2.60
CA THR A 138 -5.04 8.49 -4.04
C THR A 138 -5.84 9.62 -4.70
N SER A 139 -6.96 10.04 -4.10
CA SER A 139 -7.80 11.11 -4.67
C SER A 139 -7.06 12.44 -4.74
N VAL A 140 -6.33 12.80 -3.69
CA VAL A 140 -5.51 14.03 -3.66
C VAL A 140 -4.44 13.99 -4.73
N CYS A 141 -3.69 12.88 -4.84
CA CYS A 141 -2.64 12.76 -5.86
C CYS A 141 -3.21 12.76 -7.30
N VAL A 142 -4.35 12.11 -7.53
CA VAL A 142 -5.03 12.16 -8.83
C VAL A 142 -5.51 13.58 -9.16
N ALA A 143 -6.03 14.32 -8.19
CA ALA A 143 -6.41 15.72 -8.39
C ALA A 143 -5.19 16.60 -8.72
N LEU A 144 -4.10 16.46 -7.95
CA LEU A 144 -2.85 17.18 -8.19
C LEU A 144 -2.25 16.87 -9.57
N SER A 145 -2.35 15.62 -10.04
CA SER A 145 -1.82 15.17 -11.31
C SER A 145 -2.43 15.91 -12.53
N ARG A 146 -3.55 16.60 -12.34
CA ARG A 146 -4.28 17.29 -13.42
C ARG A 146 -4.17 18.81 -13.36
N LEU A 147 -3.35 19.37 -12.48
CA LEU A 147 -3.20 20.82 -12.36
C LEU A 147 -2.54 21.47 -13.59
N ASP A 148 -1.74 20.73 -14.37
CA ASP A 148 -1.20 21.21 -15.65
C ASP A 148 -2.24 21.21 -16.79
N SER A 149 -3.34 20.45 -16.63
CA SER A 149 -4.41 20.42 -17.64
C SER A 149 -5.22 21.69 -17.50
N ALA A 150 -5.00 22.65 -18.38
CA ALA A 150 -5.63 23.96 -18.37
C ALA A 150 -7.18 23.87 -18.27
N GLY A 151 -7.71 24.27 -17.13
CA GLY A 151 -9.15 24.44 -16.89
C GLY A 151 -9.68 23.71 -15.67
N THR A 152 -10.60 24.38 -14.95
CA THR A 152 -11.31 23.87 -13.75
C THR A 152 -12.04 22.54 -13.99
N HIS A 153 -12.35 22.21 -15.25
CA HIS A 153 -13.02 20.97 -15.65
C HIS A 153 -12.09 19.75 -15.58
N GLY A 154 -10.77 19.90 -15.73
CA GLY A 154 -9.80 18.80 -15.71
C GLY A 154 -9.72 18.09 -14.35
N VAL A 155 -9.68 18.85 -13.25
CA VAL A 155 -9.62 18.32 -11.89
C VAL A 155 -10.91 17.58 -11.51
N ALA A 156 -12.08 18.16 -11.81
CA ALA A 156 -13.38 17.55 -11.51
C ALA A 156 -13.57 16.22 -12.29
N VAL A 157 -13.18 16.19 -13.56
CA VAL A 157 -13.24 14.97 -14.39
C VAL A 157 -12.27 13.91 -13.86
N ALA A 158 -11.06 14.30 -13.46
CA ALA A 158 -10.09 13.38 -12.88
C ALA A 158 -10.56 12.81 -11.55
N LEU A 159 -11.10 13.65 -10.65
CA LEU A 159 -11.68 13.21 -9.38
C LEU A 159 -12.85 12.25 -9.59
N ARG A 160 -13.77 12.56 -10.53
CA ARG A 160 -14.87 11.66 -10.89
C ARG A 160 -14.37 10.31 -11.42
N LYS A 161 -13.30 10.30 -12.25
CA LYS A 161 -12.67 9.06 -12.72
C LYS A 161 -12.03 8.29 -11.58
N ALA A 162 -11.36 8.96 -10.63
CA ALA A 162 -10.78 8.34 -9.44
C ALA A 162 -11.85 7.71 -8.56
N LEU A 163 -12.92 8.44 -8.25
CA LEU A 163 -14.06 7.95 -7.47
C LEU A 163 -14.76 6.77 -8.15
N ARG A 164 -14.96 6.84 -9.48
CA ARG A 164 -15.51 5.71 -10.24
C ARG A 164 -14.57 4.51 -10.23
N GLY A 165 -13.26 4.73 -10.34
CA GLY A 165 -12.26 3.66 -10.24
C GLY A 165 -12.24 3.01 -8.85
N MET A 166 -12.40 3.81 -7.81
CA MET A 166 -12.53 3.33 -6.43
C MET A 166 -13.82 2.50 -6.23
N ALA A 167 -14.96 3.01 -6.72
CA ALA A 167 -16.24 2.30 -6.66
C ALA A 167 -16.25 0.98 -7.47
N SER A 168 -15.42 0.90 -8.51
CA SER A 168 -15.23 -0.33 -9.31
C SER A 168 -14.21 -1.30 -8.70
N ASN A 169 -13.50 -0.89 -7.65
CA ASN A 169 -12.53 -1.75 -6.95
C ASN A 169 -13.26 -2.60 -5.92
N PRO A 170 -13.09 -3.93 -5.89
CA PRO A 170 -13.78 -4.79 -4.94
C PRO A 170 -13.29 -4.64 -3.49
N MET A 171 -12.09 -4.10 -3.26
CA MET A 171 -11.52 -4.01 -1.90
C MET A 171 -12.33 -3.14 -0.93
N PRO A 172 -12.75 -1.89 -1.27
CA PRO A 172 -13.60 -1.09 -0.38
C PRO A 172 -14.92 -1.77 -0.04
N TRP A 173 -15.50 -2.46 -1.01
CA TRP A 173 -16.75 -3.21 -0.80
C TRP A 173 -16.54 -4.43 0.10
N ALA A 174 -15.43 -5.14 -0.05
CA ALA A 174 -15.08 -6.26 0.84
C ALA A 174 -14.87 -5.78 2.29
N ILE A 175 -14.20 -4.64 2.49
CA ILE A 175 -14.06 -4.01 3.82
C ILE A 175 -15.43 -3.63 4.38
N ALA A 176 -16.28 -2.97 3.58
CA ALA A 176 -17.62 -2.56 4.00
C ALA A 176 -18.50 -3.76 4.36
N LEU A 177 -18.50 -4.81 3.54
CA LEU A 177 -19.22 -6.07 3.81
C LEU A 177 -18.70 -6.76 5.08
N GLY A 178 -17.38 -6.79 5.28
CA GLY A 178 -16.78 -7.31 6.50
C GLY A 178 -17.19 -6.50 7.73
N ALA A 179 -17.19 -5.17 7.64
CA ALA A 179 -17.62 -4.29 8.72
C ALA A 179 -19.13 -4.50 9.07
N VAL A 180 -19.98 -4.65 8.05
CA VAL A 180 -21.40 -4.97 8.24
C VAL A 180 -21.58 -6.34 8.90
N ALA A 181 -20.85 -7.36 8.44
CA ALA A 181 -20.88 -8.69 9.05
C ALA A 181 -20.45 -8.64 10.52
N SER A 182 -19.39 -7.89 10.85
CA SER A 182 -18.93 -7.66 12.22
C SER A 182 -20.00 -6.96 13.08
N ALA A 183 -20.61 -5.88 12.56
CA ALA A 183 -21.62 -5.12 13.27
C ALA A 183 -22.90 -5.94 13.55
N LEU A 184 -23.29 -6.79 12.59
CA LEU A 184 -24.47 -7.64 12.71
C LEU A 184 -24.18 -9.01 13.37
N GLN A 185 -22.93 -9.28 13.73
CA GLN A 185 -22.45 -10.60 14.19
C GLN A 185 -22.86 -11.74 13.22
N TRP A 186 -22.85 -11.44 11.93
CA TRP A 186 -23.27 -12.36 10.89
C TRP A 186 -22.12 -13.25 10.46
N THR A 187 -22.38 -14.55 10.45
CA THR A 187 -21.43 -15.58 10.00
C THR A 187 -21.89 -16.19 8.67
N LEU A 188 -20.92 -16.42 7.79
CA LEU A 188 -21.20 -17.11 6.52
C LEU A 188 -21.56 -18.57 6.76
N PRO A 189 -22.41 -19.19 5.90
CA PRO A 189 -22.60 -20.64 5.90
C PRO A 189 -21.27 -21.37 5.74
N GLY A 190 -21.06 -22.47 6.46
CA GLY A 190 -19.77 -23.17 6.56
C GLY A 190 -19.06 -23.44 5.22
N PRO A 191 -19.71 -23.94 4.15
CA PRO A 191 -19.06 -24.14 2.85
C PRO A 191 -18.59 -22.82 2.20
N VAL A 192 -19.37 -21.74 2.35
CA VAL A 192 -19.03 -20.41 1.81
C VAL A 192 -17.86 -19.81 2.59
N ASP A 193 -17.90 -19.88 3.92
CA ASP A 193 -16.82 -19.43 4.79
C ASP A 193 -15.50 -20.13 4.47
N LYS A 194 -15.54 -21.45 4.28
CA LYS A 194 -14.36 -22.23 3.88
C LYS A 194 -13.82 -21.79 2.51
N THR A 195 -14.67 -21.48 1.53
CA THR A 195 -14.26 -20.98 0.22
C THR A 195 -13.58 -19.61 0.34
N VAL A 196 -14.18 -18.71 1.12
CA VAL A 196 -13.60 -17.38 1.40
C VAL A 196 -12.26 -17.52 2.12
N ALA A 197 -12.16 -18.44 3.09
CA ALA A 197 -10.91 -18.69 3.80
C ALA A 197 -9.80 -19.18 2.86
N MET A 198 -10.09 -20.11 1.95
CA MET A 198 -9.11 -20.62 0.96
C MET A 198 -8.60 -19.51 0.03
N LEU A 199 -9.49 -18.62 -0.43
CA LEU A 199 -9.10 -17.46 -1.24
C LEU A 199 -8.26 -16.46 -0.41
N ALA A 200 -8.66 -16.20 0.82
CA ALA A 200 -7.93 -15.32 1.74
C ALA A 200 -6.52 -15.84 2.05
N ASP A 201 -6.38 -17.14 2.28
CA ASP A 201 -5.09 -17.76 2.56
C ASP A 201 -4.14 -17.72 1.36
N ALA A 202 -4.68 -17.74 0.12
CA ALA A 202 -3.90 -17.57 -1.11
C ALA A 202 -3.44 -16.11 -1.34
N ALA A 203 -4.06 -15.13 -0.69
CA ALA A 203 -3.81 -13.71 -0.96
C ALA A 203 -2.34 -13.33 -0.77
N SER A 204 -1.78 -13.62 0.40
CA SER A 204 -0.40 -13.23 0.72
C SER A 204 0.64 -13.89 -0.18
N PRO A 205 0.71 -15.23 -0.32
CA PRO A 205 1.75 -15.85 -1.12
C PRO A 205 1.66 -15.48 -2.60
N VAL A 206 0.45 -15.43 -3.18
CA VAL A 206 0.30 -15.07 -4.59
C VAL A 206 0.60 -13.59 -4.82
N ALA A 207 0.17 -12.70 -3.91
CA ALA A 207 0.47 -11.28 -4.00
C ALA A 207 1.98 -10.99 -3.96
N LEU A 208 2.69 -11.57 -3.00
CA LEU A 208 4.13 -11.36 -2.83
C LEU A 208 4.92 -11.90 -4.03
N PHE A 209 4.57 -13.10 -4.50
CA PHE A 209 5.16 -13.65 -5.73
C PHE A 209 4.88 -12.74 -6.93
N THR A 210 3.64 -12.25 -7.07
CA THR A 210 3.24 -11.34 -8.16
C THR A 210 4.01 -10.02 -8.11
N ILE A 211 4.25 -9.44 -6.91
CA ILE A 211 5.10 -8.25 -6.75
C ILE A 211 6.48 -8.49 -7.38
N GLY A 212 7.12 -9.60 -7.01
CA GLY A 212 8.42 -9.97 -7.57
C GLY A 212 8.39 -10.07 -9.09
N ALA A 213 7.38 -10.73 -9.63
CA ALA A 213 7.18 -10.87 -11.08
C ALA A 213 6.97 -9.51 -11.78
N VAL A 214 6.16 -8.61 -11.20
CA VAL A 214 5.97 -7.24 -11.71
C VAL A 214 7.27 -6.45 -11.71
N LEU A 215 8.07 -6.54 -10.64
CA LEU A 215 9.36 -5.86 -10.55
C LEU A 215 10.34 -6.37 -11.62
N ALA A 216 10.41 -7.69 -11.85
CA ALA A 216 11.24 -8.28 -12.89
C ALA A 216 10.79 -7.80 -14.29
N ARG A 217 9.49 -7.88 -14.60
CA ARG A 217 8.93 -7.38 -15.87
C ARG A 217 9.24 -5.91 -16.10
N SER A 218 9.10 -5.09 -15.06
CA SER A 218 9.40 -3.66 -15.16
C SER A 218 10.86 -3.40 -15.52
N GLN A 219 11.80 -4.16 -14.97
CA GLN A 219 13.23 -4.04 -15.33
C GLN A 219 13.53 -4.55 -16.74
N MET A 220 12.87 -5.63 -17.18
CA MET A 220 13.11 -6.20 -18.52
C MET A 220 12.57 -5.29 -19.63
N ASN A 221 11.51 -4.53 -19.37
CA ASN A 221 10.84 -3.64 -20.35
C ASN A 221 11.35 -2.20 -20.30
N GLN A 222 12.34 -1.87 -19.49
CA GLN A 222 12.83 -0.50 -19.39
C GLN A 222 13.73 -0.11 -20.56
N HIS A 223 13.20 0.74 -21.43
CA HIS A 223 13.96 1.38 -22.54
C HIS A 223 14.48 2.77 -22.17
N GLU A 224 14.04 3.35 -21.03
CA GLU A 224 14.42 4.70 -20.63
C GLU A 224 15.44 4.69 -19.47
N GLN A 225 16.46 5.52 -19.60
CA GLN A 225 17.44 5.74 -18.53
C GLN A 225 16.88 6.75 -17.54
N VAL A 226 16.38 6.27 -16.38
CA VAL A 226 16.00 7.13 -15.26
C VAL A 226 17.21 7.28 -14.33
N LEU A 227 17.58 8.52 -14.04
CA LEU A 227 18.73 8.81 -13.17
C LEU A 227 18.40 8.45 -11.70
N ALA A 228 19.38 7.92 -10.99
CA ALA A 228 19.22 7.51 -9.59
C ALA A 228 18.72 8.66 -8.68
N ARG A 229 19.14 9.89 -8.95
CA ARG A 229 18.68 11.09 -8.23
C ARG A 229 17.18 11.36 -8.32
N ASP A 230 16.49 10.79 -9.32
CA ASP A 230 15.07 11.04 -9.56
C ASP A 230 14.16 10.04 -8.84
N TYR A 231 14.71 8.92 -8.34
CA TYR A 231 13.92 7.88 -7.66
C TYR A 231 14.48 7.45 -6.29
N VAL A 232 15.80 7.43 -6.08
CA VAL A 232 16.40 6.98 -4.81
C VAL A 232 15.96 7.85 -3.62
N PRO A 233 15.99 9.19 -3.69
CA PRO A 233 15.56 10.02 -2.56
C PRO A 233 14.11 9.77 -2.16
N ILE A 234 13.22 9.50 -3.13
CA ILE A 234 11.80 9.20 -2.86
C ILE A 234 11.67 7.84 -2.17
N ALA A 235 12.40 6.82 -2.63
CA ALA A 235 12.40 5.51 -1.99
C ALA A 235 12.92 5.57 -0.55
N LEU A 236 13.98 6.36 -0.30
CA LEU A 236 14.51 6.58 1.05
C LEU A 236 13.55 7.40 1.92
N ALA A 237 12.93 8.45 1.37
CA ALA A 237 11.90 9.21 2.09
C ALA A 237 10.73 8.30 2.51
N LYS A 238 10.30 7.39 1.62
CA LYS A 238 9.28 6.39 1.93
C LYS A 238 9.67 5.50 3.11
N LEU A 239 10.90 4.99 3.12
CA LEU A 239 11.30 4.00 4.12
C LEU A 239 11.77 4.60 5.45
N LEU A 240 12.19 5.86 5.47
CA LEU A 240 12.77 6.49 6.64
C LEU A 240 11.94 7.69 7.13
N ALA A 241 11.65 8.64 6.24
CA ALA A 241 10.93 9.86 6.63
C ALA A 241 9.45 9.57 6.94
N HIS A 242 8.79 8.71 6.17
CA HIS A 242 7.38 8.40 6.40
C HIS A 242 7.14 7.72 7.77
N PRO A 243 7.82 6.62 8.16
CA PRO A 243 7.62 6.03 9.48
C PRO A 243 8.02 6.97 10.62
N LEU A 244 9.08 7.77 10.46
CA LEU A 244 9.46 8.77 11.45
C LEU A 244 8.38 9.85 11.62
N LEU A 245 7.82 10.34 10.52
CA LEU A 245 6.72 11.30 10.53
C LEU A 245 5.49 10.74 11.25
N VAL A 246 5.11 9.49 10.95
CA VAL A 246 3.98 8.82 11.60
C VAL A 246 4.24 8.64 13.09
N TRP A 247 5.44 8.26 13.48
CA TRP A 247 5.80 8.12 14.89
C TRP A 247 5.72 9.46 15.63
N LEU A 248 6.33 10.52 15.09
CA LEU A 248 6.30 11.87 15.69
C LEU A 248 4.87 12.43 15.78
N ALA A 249 4.10 12.33 14.69
CA ALA A 249 2.72 12.82 14.66
C ALA A 249 1.82 12.01 15.60
N GLY A 250 2.00 10.70 15.69
CA GLY A 250 1.26 9.85 16.60
C GLY A 250 1.57 10.13 18.05
N GLN A 251 2.85 10.32 18.41
CA GLN A 251 3.24 10.73 19.76
C GLN A 251 2.67 12.10 20.12
N ALA A 252 2.73 13.07 19.19
CA ALA A 252 2.12 14.38 19.38
C ALA A 252 0.59 14.28 19.57
N ALA A 253 -0.09 13.45 18.79
CA ALA A 253 -1.52 13.24 18.93
C ALA A 253 -1.89 12.66 20.30
N ILE A 254 -1.14 11.67 20.80
CA ILE A 254 -1.32 11.09 22.13
C ILE A 254 -1.09 12.17 23.21
N ALA A 255 -0.03 12.97 23.08
CA ALA A 255 0.25 14.04 24.03
C ALA A 255 -0.84 15.14 24.06
N LEU A 256 -1.54 15.33 22.95
CA LEU A 256 -2.70 16.23 22.82
C LEU A 256 -4.03 15.58 23.25
N GLY A 257 -4.00 14.35 23.76
CA GLY A 257 -5.19 13.65 24.28
C GLY A 257 -5.96 12.85 23.22
N ALA A 258 -5.41 12.60 22.03
CA ALA A 258 -6.08 11.73 21.08
C ALA A 258 -6.12 10.28 21.59
N PRO A 259 -7.25 9.55 21.42
CA PRO A 259 -7.41 8.18 21.90
C PRO A 259 -6.71 7.16 20.99
N LEU A 260 -5.43 7.38 20.71
CA LEU A 260 -4.60 6.48 19.89
C LEU A 260 -3.88 5.48 20.78
N SER A 261 -4.20 4.19 20.65
CA SER A 261 -3.56 3.16 21.46
C SER A 261 -2.08 2.94 21.05
N PRO A 262 -1.21 2.53 21.97
CA PRO A 262 0.19 2.20 21.65
C PRO A 262 0.32 1.16 20.54
N LEU A 263 -0.55 0.14 20.54
CA LEU A 263 -0.59 -0.86 19.48
C LEU A 263 -0.94 -0.25 18.13
N ALA A 264 -1.97 0.60 18.08
CA ALA A 264 -2.38 1.27 16.85
C ALA A 264 -1.24 2.14 16.30
N LEU A 265 -0.55 2.92 17.15
CA LEU A 265 0.61 3.69 16.73
C LEU A 265 1.73 2.80 16.17
N THR A 266 2.06 1.69 16.85
CA THR A 266 3.06 0.71 16.38
C THR A 266 2.67 0.18 15.00
N VAL A 267 1.39 -0.19 14.80
CA VAL A 267 0.87 -0.64 13.50
C VAL A 267 1.04 0.43 12.43
N LEU A 268 0.68 1.69 12.72
CA LEU A 268 0.81 2.80 11.77
C LEU A 268 2.27 3.04 11.36
N VAL A 269 3.19 3.03 12.31
CA VAL A 269 4.63 3.22 12.05
C VAL A 269 5.19 2.07 11.21
N LEU A 270 4.86 0.83 11.54
CA LEU A 270 5.31 -0.34 10.78
C LEU A 270 4.70 -0.36 9.38
N LEU A 271 3.43 0.05 9.20
CA LEU A 271 2.83 0.23 7.87
C LEU A 271 3.58 1.28 7.05
N ALA A 272 3.89 2.42 7.66
CA ALA A 272 4.65 3.46 7.00
C ALA A 272 6.08 3.00 6.62
N ALA A 273 6.66 2.05 7.36
CA ALA A 273 7.97 1.44 7.07
C ALA A 273 7.93 0.37 5.95
N LEU A 274 6.76 -0.07 5.51
CA LEU A 274 6.62 -0.97 4.36
C LEU A 274 7.08 -0.30 3.06
N PRO A 275 7.48 -1.08 2.03
CA PRO A 275 7.80 -0.53 0.72
C PRO A 275 6.58 0.13 0.06
N SER A 276 6.84 0.86 -1.00
CA SER A 276 5.80 1.49 -1.81
C SER A 276 4.85 0.45 -2.42
N ALA A 277 3.57 0.80 -2.54
CA ALA A 277 2.56 -0.07 -3.11
C ALA A 277 2.79 -0.32 -4.61
N SER A 278 2.82 -1.59 -5.02
CA SER A 278 3.09 -1.99 -6.41
C SER A 278 1.97 -1.60 -7.39
N ASN A 279 0.74 -1.48 -6.92
CA ASN A 279 -0.41 -1.07 -7.72
C ASN A 279 -0.36 0.41 -8.17
N VAL A 280 0.46 1.25 -7.54
CA VAL A 280 0.67 2.65 -7.97
C VAL A 280 1.26 2.70 -9.38
N SER A 281 2.09 1.73 -9.78
CA SER A 281 2.61 1.64 -11.15
C SER A 281 1.51 1.52 -12.21
N LEU A 282 0.50 0.68 -11.95
CA LEU A 282 -0.65 0.53 -12.86
C LEU A 282 -1.49 1.81 -12.94
N LEU A 283 -1.62 2.49 -11.82
CA LEU A 283 -2.34 3.75 -11.76
C LEU A 283 -1.57 4.86 -12.50
N ALA A 284 -0.26 4.95 -12.32
CA ALA A 284 0.62 5.87 -13.03
C ALA A 284 0.53 5.68 -14.56
N GLU A 285 0.57 4.44 -15.03
CA GLU A 285 0.39 4.09 -16.44
C GLU A 285 -0.97 4.57 -16.98
N ARG A 286 -2.05 4.29 -16.25
CA ARG A 286 -3.42 4.70 -16.63
C ARG A 286 -3.58 6.21 -16.74
N PHE A 287 -2.84 6.97 -15.93
CA PHE A 287 -2.89 8.44 -15.92
C PHE A 287 -1.77 9.09 -16.73
N GLY A 288 -0.93 8.30 -17.43
CA GLY A 288 0.14 8.78 -18.29
C GLY A 288 1.29 9.46 -17.53
N ALA A 289 1.56 9.04 -16.29
CA ALA A 289 2.73 9.44 -15.53
C ALA A 289 3.95 8.58 -15.91
N HIS A 290 5.15 9.06 -15.57
CA HIS A 290 6.43 8.42 -15.91
C HIS A 290 6.58 7.08 -15.17
N ASN A 291 5.97 6.01 -15.72
CA ASN A 291 5.88 4.70 -15.07
C ASN A 291 7.26 4.08 -14.78
N GLY A 292 8.27 4.31 -15.63
CA GLY A 292 9.64 3.83 -15.41
C GLY A 292 10.25 4.36 -14.10
N ARG A 293 10.02 5.64 -13.75
CA ARG A 293 10.43 6.23 -12.48
C ARG A 293 9.71 5.59 -11.30
N ILE A 294 8.38 5.47 -11.39
CA ILE A 294 7.55 4.86 -10.34
C ILE A 294 7.96 3.43 -10.05
N ALA A 295 8.16 2.62 -11.11
CA ALA A 295 8.60 1.24 -10.98
C ALA A 295 9.97 1.11 -10.29
N ARG A 296 10.92 2.03 -10.54
CA ARG A 296 12.21 2.04 -9.85
C ARG A 296 12.11 2.43 -8.38
N ILE A 297 11.23 3.37 -8.02
CA ILE A 297 10.94 3.70 -6.61
C ILE A 297 10.40 2.45 -5.88
N ILE A 298 9.43 1.77 -6.48
CA ILE A 298 8.85 0.54 -5.92
C ILE A 298 9.92 -0.55 -5.76
N LEU A 299 10.75 -0.76 -6.78
CA LEU A 299 11.81 -1.75 -6.74
C LEU A 299 12.81 -1.47 -5.61
N VAL A 300 13.37 -0.24 -5.58
CA VAL A 300 14.38 0.13 -4.58
C VAL A 300 13.79 0.09 -3.17
N SER A 301 12.58 0.64 -2.98
CA SER A 301 11.92 0.57 -1.68
C SER A 301 11.63 -0.87 -1.25
N THR A 302 11.23 -1.77 -2.17
CA THR A 302 11.00 -3.19 -1.85
C THR A 302 12.30 -3.91 -1.48
N ALA A 303 13.38 -3.67 -2.22
CA ALA A 303 14.67 -4.30 -1.93
C ALA A 303 15.25 -3.84 -0.57
N LEU A 304 15.17 -2.54 -0.28
CA LEU A 304 15.68 -1.98 0.97
C LEU A 304 14.77 -2.25 2.18
N ALA A 305 13.47 -2.45 1.94
CA ALA A 305 12.49 -2.69 3.01
C ALA A 305 12.80 -3.96 3.82
N PHE A 306 13.45 -4.96 3.23
CA PHE A 306 13.88 -6.13 3.99
C PHE A 306 14.70 -5.74 5.22
N PHE A 307 15.62 -4.81 5.08
CA PHE A 307 16.46 -4.34 6.18
C PHE A 307 15.76 -3.26 7.02
N SER A 308 15.18 -2.23 6.38
CA SER A 308 14.59 -1.09 7.09
C SER A 308 13.34 -1.48 7.87
N PHE A 309 12.47 -2.32 7.33
CA PHE A 309 11.29 -2.82 8.02
C PHE A 309 11.68 -3.76 9.18
N SER A 310 12.64 -4.68 8.95
CA SER A 310 13.12 -5.56 10.02
C SER A 310 13.78 -4.76 11.15
N ALA A 311 14.49 -3.68 10.84
CA ALA A 311 15.02 -2.76 11.85
C ALA A 311 13.90 -2.02 12.60
N ALA A 312 12.87 -1.54 11.89
CA ALA A 312 11.73 -0.88 12.52
C ALA A 312 10.97 -1.82 13.47
N VAL A 313 10.73 -3.08 13.06
CA VAL A 313 10.14 -4.10 13.94
C VAL A 313 11.01 -4.32 15.19
N ALA A 314 12.32 -4.47 15.03
CA ALA A 314 13.24 -4.71 16.15
C ALA A 314 13.37 -3.51 17.12
N LEU A 315 13.05 -2.28 16.67
CA LEU A 315 13.07 -1.08 17.49
C LEU A 315 11.75 -0.85 18.25
N LEU A 316 10.64 -1.36 17.72
CA LEU A 316 9.29 -1.08 18.25
C LEU A 316 8.71 -2.24 19.06
N ILE A 317 9.26 -3.43 18.90
CA ILE A 317 8.83 -4.68 19.54
C ILE A 317 10.00 -5.36 20.24
#